data_e4580d1738c71bd8a87ae4c6b0466836
#
_entry.id   e4580d1738c71bd8a87ae4c6b0466836
#
_cell.length_a   1.000
_cell.length_b   1.000
_cell.length_c   1.000
_cell.angle_alpha   90.00
_cell.angle_beta   90.00
_cell.angle_gamma   90.00
#
_symmetry.space_group_name_H-M   'P 1'
#
loop_
_entity.id
_entity.type
_entity.pdbx_description
1 polymer ?
#
loop_
_entity_poly.entity_id
_entity_poly.type
_entity_poly.pdbx_seq_one_letter_code
_entity_poly.pdbx_strand_id
1 'polypeptide(L)'
;MAQQFNAQNIKKRTSVLVFLKGSTAPLVLYVENPEELYAELKQVIKSATAVLVEKETQGPWKKVSFISNQIAALAIQEEQYMG
;
A
#
# COMPACT_ATOMS: atom_id res chain seq x y z
N MET A 1 5.16 -34.39 7.15
CA MET A 1 5.19 -33.59 7.00
C MET A 1 5.64 -32.66 5.98
N ALA A 2 5.40 -32.99 4.74
CA ALA A 2 5.69 -32.08 3.66
C ALA A 2 4.91 -30.78 3.80
N GLN A 3 3.75 -30.85 4.38
CA GLN A 3 2.93 -29.66 4.55
C GLN A 3 3.58 -28.63 5.44
N GLN A 4 4.19 -29.10 6.52
CA GLN A 4 4.84 -28.20 7.43
C GLN A 4 6.03 -27.53 6.78
N PHE A 5 6.73 -28.29 5.98
CA PHE A 5 7.85 -27.76 5.26
C PHE A 5 7.43 -26.62 4.33
N ASN A 6 6.34 -26.84 3.61
CA ASN A 6 5.84 -25.81 2.69
C ASN A 6 5.41 -24.56 3.44
N ALA A 7 4.79 -24.73 4.59
CA ALA A 7 4.33 -23.57 5.36
C ALA A 7 5.49 -22.69 5.77
N GLN A 8 6.65 -23.28 6.04
CA GLN A 8 7.81 -22.51 6.45
C GLN A 8 8.38 -21.68 5.32
N ASN A 9 8.12 -22.06 4.08
CA ASN A 9 8.66 -21.37 2.94
C ASN A 9 7.74 -20.31 2.38
N ILE A 10 6.51 -20.26 2.84
CA ILE A 10 5.54 -19.29 2.35
C ILE A 10 5.56 -18.07 3.27
N LYS A 11 5.74 -16.92 2.69
CA LYS A 11 5.78 -15.66 3.40
C LYS A 11 4.66 -14.77 2.90
N LYS A 12 4.26 -13.83 3.75
CA LYS A 12 3.19 -12.91 3.41
C LYS A 12 3.71 -11.49 3.45
N ARG A 13 3.18 -10.69 2.58
CA ARG A 13 3.51 -9.28 2.51
C ARG A 13 2.25 -8.51 2.21
N THR A 14 2.05 -7.42 2.96
CA THR A 14 0.87 -6.59 2.79
C THR A 14 1.28 -5.27 2.19
N SER A 15 0.50 -4.79 1.24
CA SER A 15 0.76 -3.50 0.60
C SER A 15 -0.52 -2.69 0.56
N VAL A 16 -0.35 -1.38 0.45
CA VAL A 16 -1.46 -0.45 0.26
C VAL A 16 -1.43 -0.02 -1.18
N LEU A 17 -2.57 -0.15 -1.85
CA LEU A 17 -2.70 0.26 -3.25
C LEU A 17 -3.40 1.60 -3.28
N VAL A 18 -2.81 2.56 -3.97
CA VAL A 18 -3.39 3.88 -4.12
C VAL A 18 -3.69 4.08 -5.61
N PHE A 19 -4.97 4.19 -5.93
CA PHE A 19 -5.41 4.37 -7.30
C PHE A 19 -5.64 5.85 -7.53
N LEU A 20 -4.82 6.45 -8.38
CA LEU A 20 -4.92 7.88 -8.67
C LEU A 20 -5.78 8.09 -9.91
N LYS A 21 -6.49 9.21 -9.92
CA LYS A 21 -7.35 9.56 -11.04
C LYS A 21 -6.51 9.65 -12.31
N GLY A 22 -7.01 9.04 -13.38
CA GLY A 22 -6.33 9.09 -14.67
C GLY A 22 -5.17 8.13 -14.84
N SER A 23 -4.77 7.42 -13.79
CA SER A 23 -3.68 6.45 -13.89
C SER A 23 -4.22 5.09 -14.28
N THR A 24 -3.42 4.34 -15.04
CA THR A 24 -3.80 3.00 -15.46
C THR A 24 -3.36 1.93 -14.47
N ALA A 25 -2.48 2.26 -13.54
CA ALA A 25 -1.98 1.31 -12.57
C ALA A 25 -1.88 1.99 -11.21
N PRO A 26 -2.11 1.25 -10.12
CA PRO A 26 -2.01 1.84 -8.79
C PRO A 26 -0.57 1.99 -8.34
N LEU A 27 -0.38 2.89 -7.37
CA LEU A 27 0.85 2.90 -6.60
C LEU A 27 0.78 1.76 -5.60
N VAL A 28 1.81 0.93 -5.56
CA VAL A 28 1.88 -0.18 -4.63
C VAL A 28 2.87 0.17 -3.54
N LEU A 29 2.37 0.40 -2.34
CA LEU A 29 3.18 0.91 -1.25
C LEU A 29 3.45 -0.17 -0.23
N TYR A 30 4.72 -0.51 -0.06
CA TYR A 30 5.16 -1.46 0.96
C TYR A 30 5.70 -0.67 2.14
N VAL A 31 4.96 -0.70 3.24
CA VAL A 31 5.31 0.07 4.45
C VAL A 31 5.25 -0.87 5.65
N GLU A 32 5.80 -0.39 6.77
CA GLU A 32 5.82 -1.21 7.97
C GLU A 32 4.45 -1.45 8.55
N ASN A 33 3.59 -0.43 8.49
CA ASN A 33 2.25 -0.52 9.09
C ASN A 33 1.21 -0.20 8.03
N PRO A 34 0.90 -1.17 7.14
CA PRO A 34 -0.04 -0.89 6.05
C PRO A 34 -1.44 -0.55 6.53
N GLU A 35 -1.92 -1.18 7.62
CA GLU A 35 -3.25 -0.84 8.12
C GLU A 35 -3.31 0.60 8.61
N GLU A 36 -2.25 1.06 9.25
CA GLU A 36 -2.20 2.42 9.73
C GLU A 36 -2.18 3.40 8.58
N LEU A 37 -1.38 3.11 7.55
CA LEU A 37 -1.33 3.96 6.38
C LEU A 37 -2.69 4.00 5.68
N TYR A 38 -3.33 2.85 5.56
CA TYR A 38 -4.65 2.79 4.93
C TYR A 38 -5.63 3.69 5.68
N ALA A 39 -5.64 3.60 7.00
CA ALA A 39 -6.54 4.43 7.81
C ALA A 39 -6.21 5.91 7.66
N GLU A 40 -4.93 6.24 7.64
CA GLU A 40 -4.51 7.63 7.48
C GLU A 40 -4.97 8.20 6.15
N LEU A 41 -4.81 7.43 5.07
CA LEU A 41 -5.21 7.90 3.75
C LEU A 41 -6.71 8.05 3.64
N LYS A 42 -7.47 7.20 4.31
CA LYS A 42 -8.92 7.38 4.33
C LYS A 42 -9.29 8.70 4.98
N GLN A 43 -8.56 9.11 6.00
CA GLN A 43 -8.84 10.38 6.66
C GLN A 43 -8.52 11.57 5.76
N VAL A 44 -7.38 11.53 5.06
CA VAL A 44 -7.03 12.67 4.22
C VAL A 44 -7.97 12.80 3.03
N ILE A 45 -8.51 11.68 2.54
CA ILE A 45 -9.48 11.73 1.45
C ILE A 45 -10.75 12.45 1.89
N LYS A 46 -11.15 12.27 3.15
CA LYS A 46 -12.34 12.90 3.67
C LYS A 46 -12.17 14.39 3.93
N SER A 47 -10.94 14.86 3.98
CA SER A 47 -10.69 16.27 4.25
C SER A 47 -11.11 17.12 3.06
N ALA A 48 -11.71 18.29 3.36
CA ALA A 48 -12.10 19.22 2.31
C ALA A 48 -10.89 19.87 1.66
N THR A 49 -9.75 19.90 2.36
CA THR A 49 -8.54 20.55 1.86
C THR A 49 -7.62 19.49 1.29
N ALA A 50 -7.17 19.68 0.05
CA ALA A 50 -6.20 18.79 -0.56
C ALA A 50 -4.84 18.99 0.10
N VAL A 51 -4.16 17.88 0.37
CA VAL A 51 -2.83 17.94 0.98
C VAL A 51 -1.89 17.07 0.20
N LEU A 52 -0.60 17.39 0.29
CA LEU A 52 0.44 16.55 -0.27
C LEU A 52 0.73 15.43 0.72
N VAL A 53 0.59 14.20 0.27
CA VAL A 53 0.91 13.03 1.08
C VAL A 53 2.27 12.54 0.62
N GLU A 54 3.20 12.43 1.56
CA GLU A 54 4.55 11.94 1.24
C GLU A 54 4.90 10.85 2.22
N LYS A 55 5.32 9.69 1.70
CA LYS A 55 5.63 8.53 2.52
C LYS A 55 6.90 7.87 2.04
N GLU A 56 7.69 7.41 3.00
CA GLU A 56 8.81 6.55 2.69
C GLU A 56 8.32 5.12 2.60
N THR A 57 8.80 4.39 1.60
CA THR A 57 8.34 3.05 1.34
C THR A 57 9.51 2.10 1.22
N GLN A 58 9.21 0.82 1.35
CA GLN A 58 10.17 -0.25 1.13
C GLN A 58 9.98 -0.76 -0.29
N GLY A 59 10.98 -1.50 -0.78
CA GLY A 59 10.89 -2.04 -2.11
C GLY A 59 11.58 -1.14 -3.13
N PRO A 60 11.17 -1.20 -4.40
CA PRO A 60 11.89 -0.47 -5.45
C PRO A 60 11.79 1.04 -5.30
N TRP A 61 10.66 1.54 -4.85
CA TRP A 61 10.49 2.96 -4.63
C TRP A 61 10.98 3.30 -3.24
N LYS A 62 11.69 4.41 -3.11
CA LYS A 62 12.16 4.86 -1.80
C LYS A 62 11.16 5.78 -1.13
N LYS A 63 10.50 6.60 -1.90
CA LYS A 63 9.61 7.61 -1.38
C LYS A 63 8.59 7.92 -2.45
N VAL A 64 7.36 8.15 -2.03
CA VAL A 64 6.29 8.53 -2.95
C VAL A 64 5.58 9.75 -2.41
N SER A 65 5.08 10.58 -3.30
CA SER A 65 4.23 11.70 -2.89
C SER A 65 3.14 11.89 -3.92
N PHE A 66 1.98 12.27 -3.43
CA PHE A 66 0.82 12.47 -4.26
C PHE A 66 -0.16 13.39 -3.54
N ILE A 67 -1.08 13.98 -4.29
CA ILE A 67 -2.06 14.91 -3.74
C ILE A 67 -3.31 14.13 -3.34
N SER A 68 -3.83 14.41 -2.15
CA SER A 68 -4.91 13.60 -1.60
C SER A 68 -6.17 13.63 -2.46
N ASN A 69 -6.46 14.75 -3.12
CA ASN A 69 -7.68 14.83 -3.94
C ASN A 69 -7.53 14.13 -5.28
N GLN A 70 -6.38 13.55 -5.57
CA GLN A 70 -6.19 12.74 -6.77
C GLN A 70 -6.42 11.27 -6.52
N ILE A 71 -6.70 10.88 -5.30
CA ILE A 71 -6.93 9.48 -4.96
C ILE A 71 -8.34 9.11 -5.39
N ALA A 72 -8.46 8.09 -6.23
CA ALA A 72 -9.76 7.58 -6.66
C ALA A 72 -10.21 6.41 -5.81
N ALA A 73 -9.27 5.58 -5.34
CA ALA A 73 -9.61 4.40 -4.55
C ALA A 73 -8.39 3.96 -3.75
N LEU A 74 -8.66 3.23 -2.69
CA LEU A 74 -7.63 2.63 -1.84
C LEU A 74 -7.94 1.16 -1.66
N ALA A 75 -6.89 0.35 -1.51
CA ALA A 75 -7.05 -1.05 -1.20
C ALA A 75 -5.88 -1.53 -0.39
N ILE A 76 -6.10 -2.59 0.38
CA ILE A 76 -5.02 -3.32 1.02
C ILE A 76 -4.97 -4.68 0.37
N GLN A 77 -3.77 -5.10 0.01
CA GLN A 77 -3.55 -6.36 -0.66
C GLN A 77 -2.57 -7.20 0.14
N GLU A 78 -2.91 -8.46 0.33
CA GLU A 78 -1.99 -9.39 0.96
C GLU A 78 -1.44 -10.31 -0.11
N GLU A 79 -0.13 -10.42 -0.17
CA GLU A 79 0.55 -11.26 -1.14
C GLU A 79 1.26 -12.38 -0.43
N GLN A 80 1.30 -13.54 -1.06
CA GLN A 80 2.11 -14.65 -0.59
C GLN A 80 3.24 -14.87 -1.57
N TYR A 81 4.42 -15.16 -1.04
CA TYR A 81 5.56 -15.42 -1.88
C TYR A 81 6.47 -16.42 -1.19
N MET A 82 7.29 -17.08 -2.01
CA MET A 82 8.25 -18.04 -1.51
C MET A 82 9.53 -17.30 -1.16
N GLY A 83 9.99 -17.56 0.05
CA GLY A 83 11.17 -16.82 0.49
C GLY A 83 12.31 -17.71 0.96
#